data_22bd9f4b5fed9e7ba070aa4080735ef5
#
_entry.id   22bd9f4b5fed9e7ba070aa4080735ef5
#
_cell.length_a   1.000
_cell.length_b   1.000
_cell.length_c   1.000
_cell.angle_alpha   90.00
_cell.angle_beta   90.00
_cell.angle_gamma   90.00
#
_symmetry.space_group_name_H-M   'P 1'
#
loop_
_entity.id
_entity.type
_entity.pdbx_description
1 polymer ?
#
loop_
_entity_poly.entity_id
_entity_poly.type
_entity_poly.pdbx_seq_one_letter_code
_entity_poly.pdbx_strand_id
1 'polypeptide(L)'
;MNTIKIAGVPEHFNLPWHLAIESGDFEKENIDLQWTDVPEGTGKMCQLLRDGETDIAVILTEGIVKDITAGNPSKIIQVYVESPLIWGIHVAANSKYNTLTDLKGTTAAISRLGSGSQLMAYVNADNQSRLHSGWKTDDLQFEIVNTIDGAVQALKNGTADYFMWERFMTKPLVDQGIFRRIGDCPTPWPCFVIAVRKEVLEKQADVISKILSIINQTTVDFKNIPSIDTTLALKYHQKIEDIQEWLSLTHWSQNQLKAEMLNKIQNQLIQLKIIDKKGTFEDLVETV
;
A
#
# COMPACT_ATOMS: atom_id res chain seq x y z
N MET A 1 3.70 4.65 -31.26
CA MET A 1 3.31 4.00 -30.00
C MET A 1 3.67 4.93 -28.87
N ASN A 2 2.73 5.24 -27.99
CA ASN A 2 2.98 6.11 -26.84
C ASN A 2 3.58 5.26 -25.72
N THR A 3 4.80 5.57 -25.29
CA THR A 3 5.43 4.87 -24.17
C THR A 3 5.04 5.55 -22.87
N ILE A 4 4.51 4.76 -21.92
CA ILE A 4 4.12 5.17 -20.56
C ILE A 4 4.78 4.24 -19.56
N LYS A 5 5.49 4.82 -18.60
CA LYS A 5 6.14 4.07 -17.52
C LYS A 5 5.24 4.03 -16.29
N ILE A 6 5.03 2.85 -15.76
CA ILE A 6 4.23 2.63 -14.55
C ILE A 6 5.01 1.85 -13.51
N ALA A 7 4.88 2.23 -12.26
CA ALA A 7 5.51 1.57 -11.12
C ALA A 7 4.48 1.04 -10.13
N GLY A 8 4.76 -0.11 -9.55
CA GLY A 8 3.97 -0.71 -8.47
C GLY A 8 4.79 -1.65 -7.61
N VAL A 9 4.26 -2.07 -6.46
CA VAL A 9 4.89 -3.11 -5.65
C VAL A 9 4.71 -4.49 -6.29
N PRO A 10 5.66 -5.45 -6.14
CA PRO A 10 5.54 -6.81 -6.68
C PRO A 10 4.57 -7.67 -5.82
N GLU A 11 3.35 -7.22 -5.68
CA GLU A 11 2.33 -7.85 -4.85
C GLU A 11 1.09 -8.24 -5.68
N HIS A 12 0.33 -9.19 -5.16
CA HIS A 12 -0.84 -9.78 -5.83
C HIS A 12 -1.92 -8.77 -6.23
N PHE A 13 -2.02 -7.62 -5.58
CA PHE A 13 -2.91 -6.51 -5.98
C PHE A 13 -2.70 -6.05 -7.41
N ASN A 14 -1.48 -6.18 -7.93
CA ASN A 14 -1.06 -5.69 -9.24
C ASN A 14 -1.11 -6.75 -10.36
N LEU A 15 -1.55 -8.00 -10.07
CA LEU A 15 -1.71 -9.01 -11.11
C LEU A 15 -2.62 -8.57 -12.28
N PRO A 16 -3.71 -7.80 -12.07
CA PRO A 16 -4.51 -7.28 -13.18
C PRO A 16 -3.70 -6.50 -14.23
N TRP A 17 -2.72 -5.68 -13.80
CA TRP A 17 -1.84 -4.95 -14.70
C TRP A 17 -0.98 -5.89 -15.53
N HIS A 18 -0.38 -6.90 -14.89
CA HIS A 18 0.45 -7.89 -15.59
C HIS A 18 -0.37 -8.67 -16.62
N LEU A 19 -1.59 -9.07 -16.28
CA LEU A 19 -2.47 -9.79 -17.22
C LEU A 19 -2.84 -8.91 -18.43
N ALA A 20 -3.18 -7.64 -18.22
CA ALA A 20 -3.51 -6.73 -19.30
C ALA A 20 -2.29 -6.43 -20.22
N ILE A 21 -1.08 -6.38 -19.65
CA ILE A 21 0.17 -6.26 -20.43
C ILE A 21 0.41 -7.55 -21.22
N GLU A 22 0.35 -8.70 -20.57
CA GLU A 22 0.59 -10.02 -21.21
C GLU A 22 -0.42 -10.35 -22.32
N SER A 23 -1.66 -9.88 -22.22
CA SER A 23 -2.69 -10.04 -23.26
C SER A 23 -2.56 -9.04 -24.42
N GLY A 24 -1.64 -8.09 -24.33
CA GLY A 24 -1.42 -7.06 -25.33
C GLY A 24 -2.54 -6.02 -25.43
N ASP A 25 -3.34 -5.82 -24.35
CA ASP A 25 -4.50 -4.93 -24.42
C ASP A 25 -4.09 -3.46 -24.56
N PHE A 26 -2.96 -3.07 -23.97
CA PHE A 26 -2.39 -1.74 -24.16
C PHE A 26 -1.81 -1.53 -25.57
N GLU A 27 -1.17 -2.56 -26.13
CA GLU A 27 -0.60 -2.51 -27.48
C GLU A 27 -1.69 -2.32 -28.56
N LYS A 28 -2.88 -2.94 -28.38
CA LYS A 28 -4.04 -2.77 -29.26
C LYS A 28 -4.51 -1.29 -29.33
N GLU A 29 -4.29 -0.54 -28.27
CA GLU A 29 -4.57 0.91 -28.20
C GLU A 29 -3.35 1.78 -28.56
N ASN A 30 -2.30 1.20 -29.12
CA ASN A 30 -1.06 1.85 -29.52
C ASN A 30 -0.30 2.47 -28.32
N ILE A 31 -0.36 1.78 -27.15
CA ILE A 31 0.33 2.15 -25.90
C ILE A 31 1.37 1.08 -25.58
N ASP A 32 2.62 1.50 -25.40
CA ASP A 32 3.71 0.70 -24.83
C ASP A 32 3.76 0.97 -23.32
N LEU A 33 3.06 0.15 -22.52
CA LEU A 33 3.01 0.30 -21.06
C LEU A 33 4.15 -0.49 -20.41
N GLN A 34 5.13 0.22 -19.86
CA GLN A 34 6.32 -0.35 -19.25
C GLN A 34 6.17 -0.43 -17.72
N TRP A 35 5.96 -1.63 -17.21
CA TRP A 35 5.83 -1.90 -15.77
C TRP A 35 7.19 -2.04 -15.11
N THR A 36 7.35 -1.42 -13.92
CA THR A 36 8.51 -1.57 -13.04
C THR A 36 8.07 -2.02 -11.66
N ASP A 37 8.60 -3.16 -11.20
CA ASP A 37 8.45 -3.59 -9.81
C ASP A 37 9.33 -2.76 -8.88
N VAL A 38 8.73 -2.22 -7.81
CA VAL A 38 9.42 -1.39 -6.80
C VAL A 38 9.25 -2.01 -5.43
N PRO A 39 10.08 -3.01 -5.06
CA PRO A 39 9.98 -3.71 -3.79
C PRO A 39 10.26 -2.81 -2.58
N GLU A 40 10.95 -1.69 -2.78
CA GLU A 40 11.18 -0.68 -1.73
C GLU A 40 9.90 0.08 -1.35
N GLY A 41 8.83 -0.06 -2.14
CA GLY A 41 7.49 0.44 -1.85
C GLY A 41 7.30 1.94 -2.06
N THR A 42 6.27 2.45 -1.40
CA THR A 42 5.69 3.79 -1.61
C THR A 42 6.70 4.93 -1.67
N GLY A 43 7.66 4.96 -0.75
CA GLY A 43 8.64 6.07 -0.71
C GLY A 43 9.53 6.13 -1.94
N LYS A 44 9.95 4.97 -2.48
CA LYS A 44 10.73 4.91 -3.73
C LYS A 44 9.86 5.30 -4.93
N MET A 45 8.61 4.83 -5.00
CA MET A 45 7.68 5.23 -6.05
C MET A 45 7.39 6.73 -6.03
N CYS A 46 7.23 7.35 -4.86
CA CYS A 46 7.11 8.81 -4.74
C CYS A 46 8.35 9.53 -5.30
N GLN A 47 9.54 9.00 -5.03
CA GLN A 47 10.78 9.54 -5.60
C GLN A 47 10.79 9.42 -7.12
N LEU A 48 10.47 8.24 -7.69
CA LEU A 48 10.43 8.02 -9.14
C LEU A 48 9.47 8.99 -9.85
N LEU A 49 8.29 9.27 -9.23
CA LEU A 49 7.34 10.26 -9.73
C LEU A 49 7.95 11.68 -9.72
N ARG A 50 8.61 12.09 -8.62
CA ARG A 50 9.24 13.42 -8.52
C ARG A 50 10.36 13.60 -9.53
N ASP A 51 11.18 12.57 -9.72
CA ASP A 51 12.36 12.60 -10.59
C ASP A 51 11.98 12.40 -12.07
N GLY A 52 10.72 12.08 -12.38
CA GLY A 52 10.25 11.82 -13.75
C GLY A 52 10.75 10.50 -14.33
N GLU A 53 11.16 9.58 -13.48
CA GLU A 53 11.60 8.24 -13.88
C GLU A 53 10.42 7.30 -14.15
N THR A 54 9.26 7.57 -13.54
CA THR A 54 7.97 6.92 -13.84
C THR A 54 6.88 7.97 -14.08
N ASP A 55 5.88 7.64 -14.90
CA ASP A 55 4.76 8.51 -15.26
C ASP A 55 3.55 8.26 -14.37
N ILE A 56 3.33 7.00 -14.03
CA ILE A 56 2.20 6.49 -13.23
C ILE A 56 2.75 5.66 -12.06
N ALA A 57 2.06 5.68 -10.94
CA ALA A 57 2.30 4.73 -9.86
C ALA A 57 1.00 4.18 -9.29
N VAL A 58 0.98 2.85 -9.05
CA VAL A 58 -0.01 2.18 -8.22
C VAL A 58 0.56 2.14 -6.80
N ILE A 59 0.02 3.00 -5.93
CA ILE A 59 0.72 3.42 -4.72
C ILE A 59 -0.21 3.53 -3.52
N LEU A 60 0.32 3.33 -2.29
CA LEU A 60 -0.46 3.51 -1.06
C LEU A 60 -1.00 4.94 -0.94
N THR A 61 -2.29 5.02 -0.62
CA THR A 61 -3.07 6.27 -0.61
C THR A 61 -2.49 7.32 0.32
N GLU A 62 -2.18 6.97 1.56
CA GLU A 62 -1.62 7.90 2.54
C GLU A 62 -0.22 8.39 2.19
N GLY A 63 0.56 7.51 1.57
CA GLY A 63 1.92 7.83 1.18
C GLY A 63 1.98 8.87 0.07
N ILE A 64 1.16 8.72 -0.98
CA ILE A 64 1.12 9.68 -2.07
C ILE A 64 0.40 10.98 -1.67
N VAL A 65 -0.64 10.92 -0.81
CA VAL A 65 -1.29 12.12 -0.24
C VAL A 65 -0.26 12.96 0.52
N LYS A 66 0.54 12.34 1.40
CA LYS A 66 1.65 13.00 2.10
C LYS A 66 2.62 13.65 1.12
N ASP A 67 3.04 12.89 0.11
CA ASP A 67 4.10 13.32 -0.79
C ASP A 67 3.65 14.46 -1.74
N ILE A 68 2.41 14.40 -2.25
CA ILE A 68 1.83 15.50 -3.04
C ILE A 68 1.67 16.76 -2.17
N THR A 69 1.22 16.61 -0.92
CA THR A 69 1.13 17.74 0.02
C THR A 69 2.50 18.38 0.29
N ALA A 70 3.58 17.59 0.18
CA ALA A 70 4.96 18.07 0.29
C ALA A 70 5.54 18.61 -1.03
N GLY A 71 4.76 18.63 -2.15
CA GLY A 71 5.16 19.23 -3.42
C GLY A 71 5.48 18.24 -4.55
N ASN A 72 5.17 16.94 -4.40
CA ASN A 72 5.28 16.02 -5.52
C ASN A 72 4.36 16.46 -6.66
N PRO A 73 4.86 16.60 -7.92
CA PRO A 73 4.10 17.12 -9.05
C PRO A 73 3.18 16.05 -9.69
N SER A 74 2.41 15.35 -8.87
CA SER A 74 1.49 14.31 -9.31
C SER A 74 0.06 14.59 -8.86
N LYS A 75 -0.89 13.86 -9.41
CA LYS A 75 -2.31 13.86 -9.06
C LYS A 75 -2.80 12.43 -8.86
N ILE A 76 -3.70 12.22 -7.91
CA ILE A 76 -4.47 11.00 -7.77
C ILE A 76 -5.62 11.07 -8.76
N ILE A 77 -5.76 10.08 -9.62
CA ILE A 77 -6.78 10.05 -10.66
C ILE A 77 -7.86 9.00 -10.40
N GLN A 78 -7.56 7.97 -9.59
CA GLN A 78 -8.50 6.90 -9.28
C GLN A 78 -8.11 6.17 -7.99
N VAL A 79 -9.10 5.69 -7.24
CA VAL A 79 -8.93 4.64 -6.24
C VAL A 79 -8.77 3.32 -6.98
N TYR A 80 -7.65 2.63 -6.81
CA TYR A 80 -7.39 1.35 -7.46
C TYR A 80 -7.92 0.17 -6.63
N VAL A 81 -7.61 0.15 -5.34
CA VAL A 81 -8.16 -0.84 -4.40
C VAL A 81 -8.85 -0.10 -3.27
N GLU A 82 -10.18 -0.26 -3.18
CA GLU A 82 -11.04 0.44 -2.23
C GLU A 82 -11.01 -0.18 -0.83
N SER A 83 -10.83 -1.50 -0.75
CA SER A 83 -10.72 -2.20 0.53
C SER A 83 -9.50 -1.71 1.32
N PRO A 84 -9.58 -1.69 2.66
CA PRO A 84 -8.42 -1.41 3.51
C PRO A 84 -7.27 -2.37 3.27
N LEU A 85 -6.03 -1.89 3.36
CA LEU A 85 -4.88 -2.76 3.52
C LEU A 85 -4.86 -3.31 4.94
N ILE A 86 -4.80 -4.61 5.08
CA ILE A 86 -4.79 -5.26 6.40
C ILE A 86 -3.34 -5.45 6.84
N TRP A 87 -2.91 -4.66 7.81
CA TRP A 87 -1.59 -4.80 8.41
C TRP A 87 -1.63 -5.81 9.54
N GLY A 88 -0.98 -6.96 9.35
CA GLY A 88 -0.78 -7.91 10.43
C GLY A 88 0.23 -7.36 11.45
N ILE A 89 -0.05 -7.57 12.73
CA ILE A 89 0.83 -7.20 13.83
C ILE A 89 1.51 -8.46 14.33
N HIS A 90 2.82 -8.53 14.10
CA HIS A 90 3.63 -9.73 14.30
C HIS A 90 4.62 -9.53 15.43
N VAL A 91 4.80 -10.56 16.22
CA VAL A 91 5.87 -10.70 17.21
C VAL A 91 6.71 -11.93 16.89
N ALA A 92 7.88 -12.09 17.50
CA ALA A 92 8.63 -13.33 17.39
C ALA A 92 7.77 -14.51 17.88
N ALA A 93 7.92 -15.69 17.27
CA ALA A 93 7.08 -16.84 17.61
C ALA A 93 7.10 -17.19 19.12
N ASN A 94 8.25 -17.03 19.76
CA ASN A 94 8.48 -17.27 21.18
C ASN A 94 8.34 -16.02 22.07
N SER A 95 7.79 -14.93 21.53
CA SER A 95 7.59 -13.69 22.28
C SER A 95 6.65 -13.86 23.48
N LYS A 96 6.90 -13.10 24.52
CA LYS A 96 6.01 -13.01 25.71
C LYS A 96 4.72 -12.24 25.44
N TYR A 97 4.68 -11.41 24.38
CA TYR A 97 3.52 -10.57 24.03
C TYR A 97 2.45 -11.41 23.35
N ASN A 98 1.23 -11.44 23.88
CA ASN A 98 0.12 -12.26 23.37
C ASN A 98 -1.04 -11.43 22.84
N THR A 99 -1.17 -10.18 23.27
CA THR A 99 -2.25 -9.28 22.90
C THR A 99 -1.69 -7.93 22.44
N LEU A 100 -2.50 -7.13 21.75
CA LEU A 100 -2.11 -5.79 21.33
C LEU A 100 -1.78 -4.89 22.52
N THR A 101 -2.46 -5.07 23.65
CA THR A 101 -2.23 -4.28 24.87
C THR A 101 -0.85 -4.51 25.49
N ASP A 102 -0.26 -5.68 25.26
CA ASP A 102 1.09 -5.99 25.73
C ASP A 102 2.17 -5.17 25.01
N LEU A 103 1.85 -4.58 23.85
CA LEU A 103 2.79 -3.81 23.04
C LEU A 103 2.97 -2.35 23.51
N LYS A 104 2.29 -1.94 24.57
CA LYS A 104 2.42 -0.59 25.12
C LYS A 104 3.86 -0.32 25.58
N GLY A 105 4.47 0.76 25.07
CA GLY A 105 5.84 1.17 25.42
C GLY A 105 6.93 0.26 24.87
N THR A 106 6.60 -0.59 23.89
CA THR A 106 7.55 -1.48 23.22
C THR A 106 8.09 -0.85 21.93
N THR A 107 9.11 -1.49 21.33
CA THR A 107 9.79 -1.01 20.12
C THR A 107 9.20 -1.64 18.86
N ALA A 108 8.70 -0.83 17.93
CA ALA A 108 8.25 -1.28 16.61
C ALA A 108 9.41 -1.39 15.62
N ALA A 109 9.54 -2.51 14.95
CA ALA A 109 10.37 -2.60 13.74
C ALA A 109 9.69 -1.83 12.60
N ILE A 110 10.43 -0.96 11.92
CA ILE A 110 9.97 -0.21 10.75
C ILE A 110 10.97 -0.31 9.60
N SER A 111 10.49 -0.30 8.36
CA SER A 111 11.43 -0.37 7.22
C SER A 111 12.33 0.85 7.14
N ARG A 112 11.81 2.06 7.37
CA ARG A 112 12.55 3.33 7.44
C ARG A 112 11.69 4.42 8.07
N LEU A 113 12.28 5.53 8.42
CA LEU A 113 11.53 6.72 8.83
C LEU A 113 10.63 7.20 7.69
N GLY A 114 9.39 7.54 8.03
CA GLY A 114 8.37 7.96 7.05
C GLY A 114 7.76 6.83 6.22
N SER A 115 8.04 5.56 6.53
CA SER A 115 7.47 4.39 5.85
C SER A 115 6.03 4.10 6.29
N GLY A 116 5.32 3.26 5.49
CA GLY A 116 4.01 2.74 5.84
C GLY A 116 4.00 1.98 7.17
N SER A 117 5.05 1.18 7.47
CA SER A 117 5.13 0.46 8.74
C SER A 117 5.25 1.40 9.95
N GLN A 118 5.96 2.53 9.82
CA GLN A 118 5.97 3.56 10.87
C GLN A 118 4.59 4.21 11.02
N LEU A 119 3.97 4.61 9.93
CA LEU A 119 2.63 5.20 9.95
C LEU A 119 1.62 4.28 10.60
N MET A 120 1.63 3.00 10.24
CA MET A 120 0.67 2.04 10.78
C MET A 120 0.93 1.70 12.26
N ALA A 121 2.17 1.80 12.74
CA ALA A 121 2.44 1.74 14.17
C ALA A 121 1.79 2.92 14.91
N TYR A 122 1.84 4.14 14.36
CA TYR A 122 1.10 5.28 14.90
C TYR A 122 -0.42 5.09 14.85
N VAL A 123 -0.96 4.62 13.72
CA VAL A 123 -2.40 4.34 13.57
C VAL A 123 -2.86 3.29 14.59
N ASN A 124 -2.08 2.22 14.76
CA ASN A 124 -2.39 1.20 15.77
C ASN A 124 -2.36 1.79 17.19
N ALA A 125 -1.34 2.57 17.53
CA ALA A 125 -1.24 3.21 18.85
C ALA A 125 -2.41 4.17 19.10
N ASP A 126 -2.83 4.97 18.12
CA ASP A 126 -3.99 5.84 18.19
C ASP A 126 -5.28 5.04 18.42
N ASN A 127 -5.48 3.95 17.67
CA ASN A 127 -6.61 3.04 17.86
C ASN A 127 -6.61 2.44 19.28
N GLN A 128 -5.45 1.96 19.76
CA GLN A 128 -5.34 1.40 21.11
C GLN A 128 -5.58 2.48 22.19
N SER A 129 -5.15 3.73 21.95
CA SER A 129 -5.36 4.83 22.88
C SER A 129 -6.83 5.17 23.12
N ARG A 130 -7.67 4.97 22.10
CA ARG A 130 -9.12 5.17 22.16
C ARG A 130 -9.84 4.06 22.92
N LEU A 131 -9.27 2.84 22.89
CA LEU A 131 -9.83 1.66 23.54
C LEU A 131 -9.31 1.46 24.96
N HIS A 132 -8.07 1.85 25.21
CA HIS A 132 -7.36 1.60 26.46
C HIS A 132 -6.64 2.85 26.96
N SER A 133 -6.84 3.20 28.23
CA SER A 133 -6.17 4.35 28.84
C SER A 133 -4.65 4.17 28.90
N GLY A 134 -3.93 5.27 28.65
CA GLY A 134 -2.48 5.35 28.87
C GLY A 134 -1.61 4.96 27.68
N TRP A 135 -2.17 4.66 26.50
CA TRP A 135 -1.44 4.62 25.24
C TRP A 135 -1.19 6.05 24.74
N LYS A 136 0.01 6.33 24.27
CA LYS A 136 0.36 7.59 23.63
C LYS A 136 1.19 7.31 22.39
N THR A 137 0.91 8.00 21.30
CA THR A 137 1.70 7.92 20.07
C THR A 137 3.13 8.43 20.26
N ASP A 138 3.32 9.39 21.15
CA ASP A 138 4.64 9.97 21.47
C ASP A 138 5.56 8.99 22.24
N ASP A 139 5.03 7.92 22.82
CA ASP A 139 5.80 6.90 23.55
C ASP A 139 6.35 5.78 22.63
N LEU A 140 6.03 5.81 21.31
CA LEU A 140 6.49 4.81 20.36
C LEU A 140 8.01 4.90 20.14
N GLN A 141 8.66 3.76 20.22
CA GLN A 141 10.07 3.59 19.88
C GLN A 141 10.19 2.79 18.57
N PHE A 142 11.22 3.06 17.80
CA PHE A 142 11.40 2.45 16.47
C PHE A 142 12.80 1.88 16.29
N GLU A 143 12.85 0.70 15.70
CA GLU A 143 14.06 0.06 15.16
C GLU A 143 13.97 0.03 13.63
N ILE A 144 14.96 0.60 12.95
CA ILE A 144 15.00 0.63 11.48
C ILE A 144 15.60 -0.68 10.96
N VAL A 145 14.78 -1.47 10.27
CA VAL A 145 15.13 -2.82 9.81
C VAL A 145 15.28 -2.96 8.31
N ASN A 146 14.90 -1.94 7.54
CA ASN A 146 14.94 -1.81 6.07
C ASN A 146 14.08 -2.85 5.31
N THR A 147 14.18 -4.14 5.63
CA THR A 147 13.55 -5.25 4.91
C THR A 147 12.76 -6.16 5.86
N ILE A 148 11.95 -7.06 5.29
CA ILE A 148 11.27 -8.12 6.06
C ILE A 148 12.30 -9.03 6.76
N ASP A 149 13.39 -9.37 6.08
CA ASP A 149 14.46 -10.19 6.70
C ASP A 149 15.11 -9.46 7.87
N GLY A 150 15.31 -8.14 7.75
CA GLY A 150 15.77 -7.30 8.86
C GLY A 150 14.80 -7.33 10.04
N ALA A 151 13.47 -7.31 9.78
CA ALA A 151 12.46 -7.44 10.82
C ALA A 151 12.50 -8.83 11.50
N VAL A 152 12.69 -9.91 10.72
CA VAL A 152 12.89 -11.26 11.26
C VAL A 152 14.08 -11.28 12.24
N GLN A 153 15.21 -10.70 11.86
CA GLN A 153 16.41 -10.66 12.72
C GLN A 153 16.19 -9.78 13.96
N ALA A 154 15.56 -8.61 13.81
CA ALA A 154 15.30 -7.69 14.91
C ALA A 154 14.39 -8.32 15.98
N LEU A 155 13.28 -8.96 15.56
CA LEU A 155 12.38 -9.64 16.47
C LEU A 155 13.06 -10.84 17.15
N LYS A 156 13.85 -11.61 16.41
CA LYS A 156 14.60 -12.76 16.92
C LYS A 156 15.64 -12.36 17.97
N ASN A 157 16.31 -11.24 17.74
CA ASN A 157 17.38 -10.75 18.61
C ASN A 157 16.85 -9.85 19.76
N GLY A 158 15.56 -9.50 19.72
CA GLY A 158 14.92 -8.65 20.73
C GLY A 158 15.31 -7.16 20.64
N THR A 159 15.83 -6.69 19.50
CA THR A 159 16.06 -5.26 19.24
C THR A 159 14.79 -4.53 18.86
N ALA A 160 13.77 -5.27 18.39
CA ALA A 160 12.40 -4.81 18.26
C ALA A 160 11.44 -5.85 18.85
N ASP A 161 10.27 -5.40 19.27
CA ASP A 161 9.28 -6.23 19.94
C ASP A 161 8.18 -6.70 18.98
N TYR A 162 7.82 -5.85 17.99
CA TYR A 162 6.81 -6.18 17.00
C TYR A 162 7.12 -5.55 15.63
N PHE A 163 6.47 -6.10 14.59
CA PHE A 163 6.57 -5.66 13.21
C PHE A 163 5.20 -5.62 12.55
N MET A 164 4.92 -4.58 11.80
CA MET A 164 3.67 -4.46 11.05
C MET A 164 3.95 -4.48 9.55
N TRP A 165 3.25 -5.36 8.85
CA TRP A 165 3.33 -5.51 7.40
C TRP A 165 2.02 -6.04 6.83
N GLU A 166 1.86 -5.98 5.50
CA GLU A 166 0.68 -6.56 4.86
C GLU A 166 0.51 -8.04 5.28
N ARG A 167 -0.71 -8.38 5.71
CA ARG A 167 -1.03 -9.62 6.43
C ARG A 167 -0.71 -10.87 5.62
N PHE A 168 -1.07 -10.86 4.33
CA PHE A 168 -0.92 -12.03 3.47
C PHE A 168 0.52 -12.20 2.98
N MET A 169 1.24 -11.10 2.79
CA MET A 169 2.67 -11.14 2.45
C MET A 169 3.52 -11.75 3.58
N THR A 170 3.13 -11.57 4.84
CA THR A 170 3.83 -12.13 5.99
C THR A 170 3.26 -13.49 6.46
N LYS A 171 2.15 -13.94 5.88
CA LYS A 171 1.51 -15.22 6.23
C LYS A 171 2.48 -16.42 6.13
N PRO A 172 3.35 -16.55 5.11
CA PRO A 172 4.35 -17.63 5.06
C PRO A 172 5.27 -17.67 6.26
N LEU A 173 5.67 -16.51 6.81
CA LEU A 173 6.54 -16.45 7.99
C LEU A 173 5.79 -16.88 9.27
N VAL A 174 4.49 -16.61 9.33
CA VAL A 174 3.64 -17.11 10.42
C VAL A 174 3.48 -18.63 10.33
N ASP A 175 3.23 -19.17 9.15
CA ASP A 175 3.08 -20.61 8.91
C ASP A 175 4.35 -21.39 9.20
N GLN A 176 5.51 -20.80 8.97
CA GLN A 176 6.82 -21.37 9.29
C GLN A 176 7.17 -21.25 10.79
N GLY A 177 6.35 -20.60 11.60
CA GLY A 177 6.62 -20.39 13.02
C GLY A 177 7.77 -19.42 13.29
N ILE A 178 8.09 -18.52 12.35
CA ILE A 178 9.07 -17.46 12.53
C ILE A 178 8.40 -16.28 13.25
N PHE A 179 7.24 -15.89 12.79
CA PHE A 179 6.38 -14.89 13.41
C PHE A 179 5.15 -15.53 14.06
N ARG A 180 4.59 -14.84 15.03
CA ARG A 180 3.25 -15.05 15.53
C ARG A 180 2.46 -13.75 15.34
N ARG A 181 1.32 -13.82 14.62
CA ARG A 181 0.42 -12.70 14.45
C ARG A 181 -0.49 -12.61 15.67
N ILE A 182 -0.52 -11.44 16.32
CA ILE A 182 -1.31 -11.19 17.54
C ILE A 182 -2.50 -10.25 17.32
N GLY A 183 -2.63 -9.69 16.11
CA GLY A 183 -3.74 -8.85 15.71
C GLY A 183 -3.57 -8.27 14.33
N ASP A 184 -4.55 -7.48 13.93
CA ASP A 184 -4.58 -6.77 12.66
C ASP A 184 -4.91 -5.28 12.88
N CYS A 185 -4.38 -4.43 11.99
CA CYS A 185 -4.69 -3.00 11.93
C CYS A 185 -5.04 -2.64 10.49
N PRO A 186 -6.32 -2.66 10.08
CA PRO A 186 -6.74 -2.21 8.76
C PRO A 186 -6.52 -0.70 8.61
N THR A 187 -6.11 -0.26 7.40
CA THR A 187 -6.07 1.17 7.10
C THR A 187 -7.48 1.75 7.16
N PRO A 188 -7.70 2.95 7.73
CA PRO A 188 -9.02 3.57 7.77
C PRO A 188 -9.40 4.28 6.45
N TRP A 189 -8.74 3.93 5.34
CA TRP A 189 -8.90 4.46 3.98
C TRP A 189 -8.64 3.38 2.94
N PRO A 190 -9.03 3.63 1.66
CA PRO A 190 -8.67 2.78 0.52
C PRO A 190 -7.16 2.55 0.44
N CYS A 191 -6.73 1.32 0.20
CA CYS A 191 -5.29 1.03 0.31
C CYS A 191 -4.46 1.57 -0.85
N PHE A 192 -4.90 1.39 -2.11
CA PHE A 192 -4.13 1.81 -3.27
C PHE A 192 -4.90 2.79 -4.16
N VAL A 193 -4.17 3.77 -4.68
CA VAL A 193 -4.62 4.71 -5.71
C VAL A 193 -3.71 4.65 -6.93
N ILE A 194 -4.21 5.14 -8.06
CA ILE A 194 -3.42 5.43 -9.25
C ILE A 194 -3.07 6.91 -9.21
N ALA A 195 -1.78 7.20 -9.17
CA ALA A 195 -1.24 8.57 -9.23
C ALA A 195 -0.46 8.77 -10.53
N VAL A 196 -0.62 9.94 -11.14
CA VAL A 196 -0.01 10.31 -12.42
C VAL A 196 0.68 11.67 -12.28
N ARG A 197 1.83 11.84 -12.91
CA ARG A 197 2.52 13.14 -12.98
C ARG A 197 1.66 14.16 -13.72
N LYS A 198 1.57 15.39 -13.21
CA LYS A 198 0.79 16.49 -13.83
C LYS A 198 1.18 16.72 -15.29
N GLU A 199 2.47 16.72 -15.58
CA GLU A 199 2.98 16.90 -16.94
C GLU A 199 2.44 15.84 -17.92
N VAL A 200 2.30 14.59 -17.46
CA VAL A 200 1.76 13.49 -18.29
C VAL A 200 0.27 13.67 -18.51
N LEU A 201 -0.46 14.07 -17.48
CA LEU A 201 -1.89 14.39 -17.60
C LEU A 201 -2.15 15.52 -18.58
N GLU A 202 -1.35 16.59 -18.53
CA GLU A 202 -1.47 17.74 -19.44
C GLU A 202 -1.17 17.38 -20.91
N LYS A 203 -0.19 16.50 -21.14
CA LYS A 203 0.27 16.16 -22.50
C LYS A 203 -0.41 14.94 -23.11
N GLN A 204 -0.90 14.02 -22.30
CA GLN A 204 -1.33 12.68 -22.72
C GLN A 204 -2.64 12.22 -22.02
N ALA A 205 -3.56 13.14 -21.73
CA ALA A 205 -4.83 12.82 -21.03
C ALA A 205 -5.59 11.68 -21.72
N ASP A 206 -5.68 11.68 -23.05
CA ASP A 206 -6.36 10.64 -23.83
C ASP A 206 -5.71 9.26 -23.65
N VAL A 207 -4.37 9.21 -23.55
CA VAL A 207 -3.63 7.97 -23.33
C VAL A 207 -3.90 7.45 -21.91
N ILE A 208 -3.90 8.33 -20.91
CA ILE A 208 -4.21 7.98 -19.52
C ILE A 208 -5.65 7.47 -19.40
N SER A 209 -6.61 8.13 -20.06
CA SER A 209 -8.02 7.68 -20.09
C SER A 209 -8.17 6.26 -20.68
N LYS A 210 -7.43 5.94 -21.75
CA LYS A 210 -7.39 4.60 -22.34
C LYS A 210 -6.78 3.57 -21.38
N ILE A 211 -5.67 3.92 -20.71
CA ILE A 211 -5.04 3.06 -19.69
C ILE A 211 -6.02 2.75 -18.58
N LEU A 212 -6.74 3.77 -18.06
CA LEU A 212 -7.77 3.56 -17.04
C LEU A 212 -8.91 2.67 -17.54
N SER A 213 -9.38 2.86 -18.78
CA SER A 213 -10.43 2.02 -19.34
C SER A 213 -10.02 0.54 -19.39
N ILE A 214 -8.82 0.24 -19.85
CA ILE A 214 -8.29 -1.13 -19.93
C ILE A 214 -8.18 -1.76 -18.55
N ILE A 215 -7.51 -1.08 -17.60
CA ILE A 215 -7.32 -1.66 -16.27
C ILE A 215 -8.63 -1.79 -15.49
N ASN A 216 -9.56 -0.86 -15.69
CA ASN A 216 -10.89 -0.92 -15.09
C ASN A 216 -11.66 -2.15 -15.57
N GLN A 217 -11.65 -2.44 -16.87
CA GLN A 217 -12.27 -3.65 -17.40
C GLN A 217 -11.60 -4.90 -16.84
N THR A 218 -10.27 -4.94 -16.83
CA THR A 218 -9.51 -6.07 -16.29
C THR A 218 -9.85 -6.32 -14.82
N THR A 219 -9.93 -5.27 -13.99
CA THR A 219 -10.23 -5.41 -12.55
C THR A 219 -11.67 -5.82 -12.26
N VAL A 220 -12.63 -5.38 -13.10
CA VAL A 220 -14.05 -5.83 -13.01
C VAL A 220 -14.15 -7.33 -13.24
N ASP A 221 -13.43 -7.85 -14.22
CA ASP A 221 -13.50 -9.25 -14.62
C ASP A 221 -12.55 -10.15 -13.81
N PHE A 222 -11.59 -9.57 -13.09
CA PHE A 222 -10.46 -10.29 -12.50
C PHE A 222 -10.85 -11.48 -11.63
N LYS A 223 -11.82 -11.33 -10.74
CA LYS A 223 -12.26 -12.41 -9.85
C LYS A 223 -13.03 -13.52 -10.57
N ASN A 224 -13.52 -13.25 -11.78
CA ASN A 224 -14.26 -14.20 -12.60
C ASN A 224 -13.34 -15.01 -13.53
N ILE A 225 -12.04 -14.67 -13.58
CA ILE A 225 -11.06 -15.43 -14.37
C ILE A 225 -10.98 -16.86 -13.80
N PRO A 226 -11.18 -17.90 -14.62
CA PRO A 226 -11.09 -19.29 -14.16
C PRO A 226 -9.75 -19.58 -13.49
N SER A 227 -9.79 -20.19 -12.31
CA SER A 227 -8.59 -20.57 -11.53
C SER A 227 -7.65 -19.41 -11.18
N ILE A 228 -8.16 -18.18 -11.05
CA ILE A 228 -7.34 -17.00 -10.68
C ILE A 228 -6.69 -17.19 -9.32
N ASP A 229 -7.37 -17.84 -8.37
CA ASP A 229 -6.82 -18.19 -7.06
C ASP A 229 -5.60 -19.11 -7.18
N THR A 230 -5.66 -20.13 -8.02
CA THR A 230 -4.53 -21.02 -8.30
C THR A 230 -3.37 -20.26 -8.97
N THR A 231 -3.66 -19.40 -9.92
CA THR A 231 -2.66 -18.57 -10.60
C THR A 231 -1.94 -17.66 -9.61
N LEU A 232 -2.69 -16.99 -8.73
CA LEU A 232 -2.14 -16.14 -7.67
C LEU A 232 -1.30 -16.96 -6.67
N ALA A 233 -1.81 -18.09 -6.20
CA ALA A 233 -1.13 -18.96 -5.25
C ALA A 233 0.24 -19.41 -5.77
N LEU A 234 0.29 -19.85 -7.05
CA LEU A 234 1.54 -20.25 -7.70
C LEU A 234 2.51 -19.09 -7.91
N LYS A 235 2.02 -17.96 -8.44
CA LYS A 235 2.86 -16.79 -8.77
C LYS A 235 3.49 -16.16 -7.52
N TYR A 236 2.74 -16.09 -6.41
CA TYR A 236 3.18 -15.43 -5.17
C TYR A 236 3.59 -16.40 -4.07
N HIS A 237 3.69 -17.70 -4.36
CA HIS A 237 4.12 -18.75 -3.43
C HIS A 237 3.32 -18.77 -2.12
N GLN A 238 2.00 -18.61 -2.24
CA GLN A 238 1.08 -18.61 -1.10
C GLN A 238 0.13 -19.80 -1.17
N LYS A 239 -0.47 -20.17 -0.04
CA LYS A 239 -1.49 -21.20 0.01
C LYS A 239 -2.77 -20.73 -0.67
N ILE A 240 -3.46 -21.64 -1.35
CA ILE A 240 -4.68 -21.30 -2.08
C ILE A 240 -5.78 -20.77 -1.15
N GLU A 241 -5.87 -21.30 0.08
CA GLU A 241 -6.84 -20.86 1.09
C GLU A 241 -6.58 -19.39 1.51
N ASP A 242 -5.31 -19.00 1.67
CA ASP A 242 -4.93 -17.64 2.02
C ASP A 242 -5.25 -16.67 0.85
N ILE A 243 -5.02 -17.11 -0.39
CA ILE A 243 -5.40 -16.32 -1.58
C ILE A 243 -6.91 -16.19 -1.72
N GLN A 244 -7.67 -17.25 -1.46
CA GLN A 244 -9.14 -17.20 -1.49
C GLN A 244 -9.68 -16.24 -0.41
N GLU A 245 -9.10 -16.25 0.80
CA GLU A 245 -9.44 -15.27 1.83
C GLU A 245 -9.08 -13.84 1.36
N TRP A 246 -7.88 -13.62 0.83
CA TRP A 246 -7.44 -12.35 0.30
C TRP A 246 -8.36 -11.83 -0.82
N LEU A 247 -8.71 -12.67 -1.79
CA LEU A 247 -9.65 -12.33 -2.87
C LEU A 247 -11.02 -11.93 -2.33
N SER A 248 -11.50 -12.58 -1.27
CA SER A 248 -12.80 -12.25 -0.65
C SER A 248 -12.81 -10.87 -0.02
N LEU A 249 -11.67 -10.41 0.50
CA LEU A 249 -11.49 -9.14 1.20
C LEU A 249 -11.08 -7.99 0.28
N THR A 250 -10.49 -8.30 -0.88
CA THR A 250 -9.97 -7.28 -1.79
C THR A 250 -11.05 -6.81 -2.76
N HIS A 251 -11.21 -5.48 -2.89
CA HIS A 251 -12.15 -4.86 -3.81
C HIS A 251 -11.43 -3.81 -4.64
N TRP A 252 -11.31 -4.07 -5.94
CA TRP A 252 -10.84 -3.06 -6.91
C TRP A 252 -11.95 -2.04 -7.15
N SER A 253 -11.56 -0.82 -7.45
CA SER A 253 -12.46 0.31 -7.65
C SER A 253 -12.15 1.03 -8.96
N GLN A 254 -13.18 1.66 -9.53
CA GLN A 254 -13.07 2.56 -10.68
C GLN A 254 -13.45 4.00 -10.28
N ASN A 255 -13.64 4.23 -8.97
CA ASN A 255 -14.10 5.51 -8.45
C ASN A 255 -12.94 6.48 -8.22
N GLN A 256 -13.24 7.75 -8.27
CA GLN A 256 -12.33 8.78 -7.78
C GLN A 256 -12.24 8.80 -6.26
N LEU A 257 -11.11 9.28 -5.74
CA LEU A 257 -10.98 9.58 -4.32
C LEU A 257 -11.89 10.76 -3.96
N LYS A 258 -12.85 10.52 -3.06
CA LYS A 258 -13.82 11.54 -2.65
C LYS A 258 -13.17 12.58 -1.72
N ALA A 259 -13.60 13.83 -1.82
CA ALA A 259 -13.10 14.94 -1.00
C ALA A 259 -13.23 14.67 0.51
N GLU A 260 -14.33 14.04 0.95
CA GLU A 260 -14.53 13.63 2.34
C GLU A 260 -13.46 12.64 2.80
N MET A 261 -13.16 11.63 1.97
CA MET A 261 -12.13 10.64 2.28
C MET A 261 -10.74 11.27 2.29
N LEU A 262 -10.41 12.13 1.33
CA LEU A 262 -9.15 12.88 1.32
C LEU A 262 -9.00 13.72 2.60
N ASN A 263 -10.04 14.41 3.02
CA ASN A 263 -10.04 15.17 4.29
C ASN A 263 -9.81 14.27 5.50
N LYS A 264 -10.44 13.08 5.53
CA LYS A 264 -10.22 12.09 6.60
C LYS A 264 -8.76 11.65 6.67
N ILE A 265 -8.15 11.32 5.52
CA ILE A 265 -6.74 10.92 5.43
C ILE A 265 -5.84 12.05 5.94
N GLN A 266 -6.01 13.27 5.41
CA GLN A 266 -5.19 14.41 5.80
C GLN A 266 -5.34 14.76 7.30
N ASN A 267 -6.56 14.68 7.86
CA ASN A 267 -6.79 14.87 9.30
C ASN A 267 -5.99 13.86 10.13
N GLN A 268 -6.01 12.59 9.74
CA GLN A 268 -5.24 11.55 10.44
C GLN A 268 -3.74 11.81 10.34
N LEU A 269 -3.24 12.17 9.15
CA LEU A 269 -1.82 12.48 8.95
C LEU A 269 -1.36 13.70 9.77
N ILE A 270 -2.20 14.74 9.90
CA ILE A 270 -1.93 15.90 10.77
C ILE A 270 -1.93 15.47 12.24
N GLN A 271 -2.96 14.74 12.68
CA GLN A 271 -3.04 14.25 14.06
C GLN A 271 -1.79 13.46 14.46
N LEU A 272 -1.25 12.66 13.52
CA LEU A 272 -0.04 11.87 13.69
C LEU A 272 1.27 12.66 13.45
N LYS A 273 1.18 13.96 13.21
CA LYS A 273 2.34 14.85 12.94
C LYS A 273 3.18 14.42 11.73
N ILE A 274 2.54 13.80 10.72
CA ILE A 274 3.19 13.30 9.49
C ILE A 274 3.17 14.35 8.39
N ILE A 275 2.15 15.22 8.39
CA ILE A 275 2.08 16.43 7.58
C ILE A 275 1.72 17.61 8.49
N ASP A 276 2.20 18.80 8.14
CA ASP A 276 1.95 20.03 8.91
C ASP A 276 0.75 20.84 8.40
N LYS A 277 0.35 20.59 7.14
CA LYS A 277 -0.76 21.30 6.49
C LYS A 277 -1.50 20.36 5.53
N LYS A 278 -2.73 20.75 5.18
CA LYS A 278 -3.51 20.08 4.14
C LYS A 278 -3.25 20.72 2.77
N GLY A 279 -3.32 19.92 1.72
CA GLY A 279 -3.52 20.40 0.36
C GLY A 279 -5.02 20.51 0.05
N THR A 280 -5.38 21.27 -0.98
CA THR A 280 -6.75 21.33 -1.49
C THR A 280 -7.09 20.04 -2.25
N PHE A 281 -8.38 19.79 -2.51
CA PHE A 281 -8.78 18.64 -3.31
C PHE A 281 -8.20 18.73 -4.72
N GLU A 282 -8.29 19.91 -5.32
CA GLU A 282 -7.80 20.22 -6.67
C GLU A 282 -6.27 20.12 -6.78
N ASP A 283 -5.53 20.32 -5.68
CA ASP A 283 -4.08 20.11 -5.66
C ASP A 283 -3.70 18.63 -5.71
N LEU A 284 -4.52 17.75 -5.14
CA LEU A 284 -4.20 16.34 -4.95
C LEU A 284 -4.89 15.41 -5.94
N VAL A 285 -6.11 15.76 -6.39
CA VAL A 285 -6.96 14.88 -7.19
C VAL A 285 -7.28 15.53 -8.53
N GLU A 286 -7.37 14.72 -9.59
CA GLU A 286 -7.76 15.13 -10.94
C GLU A 286 -8.77 14.15 -11.53
N THR A 287 -9.73 14.67 -12.31
CA THR A 287 -10.69 13.85 -13.08
C THR A 287 -10.14 13.67 -14.50
N VAL A 288 -10.03 12.45 -14.97
CA VAL A 288 -9.58 12.09 -16.32
C VAL A 288 -10.73 11.56 -17.15
#